data_b49c3d757bbc7ca714e6d217e2ecbc60
#
_entry.id   b49c3d757bbc7ca714e6d217e2ecbc60
#
_cell.length_a   1.000
_cell.length_b   1.000
_cell.length_c   1.000
_cell.angle_alpha   90.00
_cell.angle_beta   90.00
_cell.angle_gamma   90.00
#
_symmetry.space_group_name_H-M   'P 1'
#
loop_
_entity.id
_entity.type
_entity.pdbx_description
1 polymer ?
#
loop_
_entity_poly.entity_id
_entity_poly.type
_entity_poly.pdbx_seq_one_letter_code
_entity_poly.pdbx_strand_id
1 'polypeptide(L)'
;PMAGATVRVISGNFLTARPVGIVDGVDFQHSGLVRKVDVAGIQRTLDMGALVLLSPFGFSPTGEAFNLSMEEVATSVAIELRADKLIFLTEIPGIRMQPTEPESEDNPIDTELPLAAAQALLAKLPPAQQPTDTGFYLQHCIKACKGGVERSHIIPFALDGSLLLEVYVHDGIGTMVIDEKLEELREATIDDVGGILQLIEPFEKDGTLVKRDRTEIERDIATYTVIEHDGVIFGCAALYPYPEAKTAEMAAVTVSPQSQGTGDGEKLLKRIEQRARAMGLDSI
;
A
#
# COMPACT_ATOMS: atom_id res chain seq x y z
N PRO A 1 -14.92 -21.65 -16.18
CA PRO A 1 -14.11 -22.29 -15.15
C PRO A 1 -13.32 -23.43 -15.79
N MET A 2 -12.04 -23.21 -15.96
CA MET A 2 -11.15 -24.28 -16.41
C MET A 2 -10.82 -25.18 -15.20
N ALA A 3 -10.76 -26.49 -15.46
CA ALA A 3 -10.20 -27.50 -14.57
C ALA A 3 -10.74 -27.49 -13.12
N GLY A 4 -12.05 -27.55 -12.90
CA GLY A 4 -12.62 -27.85 -11.59
C GLY A 4 -12.63 -26.71 -10.57
N ALA A 5 -12.29 -25.49 -10.97
CA ALA A 5 -12.46 -24.34 -10.09
C ALA A 5 -13.95 -24.04 -9.86
N THR A 6 -14.38 -23.96 -8.61
CA THR A 6 -15.76 -23.67 -8.21
C THR A 6 -16.05 -22.16 -8.13
N VAL A 7 -15.14 -21.31 -8.62
CA VAL A 7 -15.27 -19.85 -8.58
C VAL A 7 -16.39 -19.38 -9.52
N ARG A 8 -17.34 -18.65 -8.95
CA ARG A 8 -18.41 -17.98 -9.73
C ARG A 8 -17.92 -16.61 -10.17
N VAL A 9 -18.08 -16.28 -11.46
CA VAL A 9 -17.81 -14.96 -12.02
C VAL A 9 -19.14 -14.30 -12.43
N ILE A 10 -19.38 -13.09 -11.95
CA ILE A 10 -20.59 -12.33 -12.21
C ILE A 10 -20.21 -11.02 -12.90
N SER A 11 -20.86 -10.72 -14.01
CA SER A 11 -20.79 -9.44 -14.70
C SER A 11 -22.17 -8.78 -14.71
N GLY A 12 -22.21 -7.46 -14.68
CA GLY A 12 -23.46 -6.72 -14.63
C GLY A 12 -23.27 -5.24 -14.90
N ASN A 13 -24.38 -4.50 -14.85
CA ASN A 13 -24.39 -3.06 -15.05
C ASN A 13 -24.10 -2.33 -13.72
N PHE A 14 -22.87 -2.44 -13.26
CA PHE A 14 -22.41 -1.81 -12.00
C PHE A 14 -21.90 -0.38 -12.20
N LEU A 15 -21.76 0.08 -13.48
CA LEU A 15 -21.19 1.37 -13.80
C LEU A 15 -22.20 2.25 -14.52
N THR A 16 -22.37 3.48 -14.03
CA THR A 16 -23.05 4.54 -14.75
C THR A 16 -22.00 5.45 -15.40
N ALA A 17 -22.16 5.75 -16.67
CA ALA A 17 -21.26 6.59 -17.45
C ALA A 17 -21.85 7.99 -17.71
N ARG A 18 -20.98 8.92 -18.05
CA ARG A 18 -21.30 10.22 -18.64
C ARG A 18 -20.40 10.47 -19.85
N PRO A 19 -20.84 11.22 -20.87
CA PRO A 19 -19.98 11.53 -22.01
C PRO A 19 -18.75 12.34 -21.61
N VAL A 20 -17.64 12.16 -22.31
CA VAL A 20 -16.50 13.10 -22.30
C VAL A 20 -16.97 14.43 -22.90
N GLY A 21 -17.75 14.37 -23.98
CA GLY A 21 -18.23 15.54 -24.71
C GLY A 21 -17.19 16.10 -25.67
N ILE A 22 -17.23 17.42 -25.86
CA ILE A 22 -16.27 18.14 -26.71
C ILE A 22 -15.17 18.73 -25.86
N VAL A 23 -13.92 18.34 -26.13
CA VAL A 23 -12.71 18.84 -25.45
C VAL A 23 -11.77 19.40 -26.52
N ASP A 24 -11.32 20.63 -26.36
CA ASP A 24 -10.45 21.34 -27.30
C ASP A 24 -10.92 21.31 -28.76
N GLY A 25 -12.25 21.36 -28.95
CA GLY A 25 -12.90 21.34 -30.27
C GLY A 25 -13.05 19.96 -30.89
N VAL A 26 -12.62 18.89 -30.21
CA VAL A 26 -12.78 17.50 -30.65
C VAL A 26 -13.97 16.87 -29.94
N ASP A 27 -14.89 16.33 -30.71
CA ASP A 27 -16.03 15.56 -30.18
C ASP A 27 -15.62 14.10 -29.94
N PHE A 28 -15.65 13.70 -28.67
CA PHE A 28 -15.29 12.35 -28.23
C PHE A 28 -16.44 11.33 -28.39
N GLN A 29 -17.58 11.73 -28.92
CA GLN A 29 -18.71 10.86 -29.28
C GLN A 29 -19.09 9.89 -28.14
N HIS A 30 -18.87 8.58 -28.36
CA HIS A 30 -19.20 7.51 -27.43
C HIS A 30 -18.11 7.21 -26.40
N SER A 31 -17.09 8.06 -26.26
CA SER A 31 -16.16 7.98 -25.16
C SER A 31 -16.75 8.60 -23.91
N GLY A 32 -16.64 7.91 -22.78
CA GLY A 32 -17.22 8.31 -21.51
C GLY A 32 -16.25 8.30 -20.35
N LEU A 33 -16.73 8.82 -19.25
CA LEU A 33 -16.08 8.78 -17.94
C LEU A 33 -17.02 8.09 -16.96
N VAL A 34 -16.45 7.47 -15.92
CA VAL A 34 -17.24 6.89 -14.84
C VAL A 34 -17.97 8.02 -14.12
N ARG A 35 -19.28 7.91 -14.02
CA ARG A 35 -20.13 8.84 -13.28
C ARG A 35 -20.45 8.33 -11.87
N LYS A 36 -20.73 7.02 -11.75
CA LYS A 36 -21.11 6.39 -10.49
C LYS A 36 -20.81 4.89 -10.56
N VAL A 37 -20.39 4.35 -9.44
CA VAL A 37 -20.18 2.92 -9.20
C VAL A 37 -21.33 2.43 -8.30
N ASP A 38 -21.94 1.29 -8.61
CA ASP A 38 -22.89 0.62 -7.72
C ASP A 38 -22.13 -0.23 -6.68
N VAL A 39 -21.56 0.47 -5.69
CA VAL A 39 -20.80 -0.14 -4.58
C VAL A 39 -21.61 -1.23 -3.90
N ALA A 40 -22.89 -0.96 -3.59
CA ALA A 40 -23.74 -1.92 -2.89
C ALA A 40 -24.00 -3.20 -3.69
N GLY A 41 -24.15 -3.06 -5.03
CA GLY A 41 -24.30 -4.21 -5.92
C GLY A 41 -23.03 -5.05 -6.01
N ILE A 42 -21.87 -4.40 -6.15
CA ILE A 42 -20.57 -5.06 -6.16
C ILE A 42 -20.33 -5.78 -4.83
N GLN A 43 -20.50 -5.09 -3.70
CA GLN A 43 -20.26 -5.65 -2.38
C GLN A 43 -21.13 -6.90 -2.12
N ARG A 44 -22.44 -6.84 -2.40
CA ARG A 44 -23.32 -8.02 -2.29
C ARG A 44 -22.84 -9.21 -3.13
N THR A 45 -22.26 -8.94 -4.30
CA THR A 45 -21.74 -9.99 -5.16
C THR A 45 -20.45 -10.60 -4.60
N LEU A 46 -19.57 -9.77 -4.06
CA LEU A 46 -18.34 -10.21 -3.38
C LEU A 46 -18.67 -11.02 -2.10
N ASP A 47 -19.64 -10.58 -1.31
CA ASP A 47 -20.08 -11.26 -0.08
C ASP A 47 -20.62 -12.68 -0.33
N MET A 48 -21.09 -12.97 -1.55
CA MET A 48 -21.46 -14.32 -1.99
C MET A 48 -20.26 -15.17 -2.42
N GLY A 49 -19.03 -14.71 -2.25
CA GLY A 49 -17.81 -15.40 -2.67
C GLY A 49 -17.63 -15.46 -4.20
N ALA A 50 -18.23 -14.54 -4.94
CA ALA A 50 -18.08 -14.44 -6.38
C ALA A 50 -17.00 -13.41 -6.77
N LEU A 51 -16.40 -13.58 -7.95
CA LEU A 51 -15.60 -12.56 -8.61
C LEU A 51 -16.53 -11.64 -9.40
N VAL A 52 -16.31 -10.33 -9.30
CA VAL A 52 -17.02 -9.33 -10.09
C VAL A 52 -16.15 -8.97 -11.29
N LEU A 53 -16.67 -9.24 -12.51
CA LEU A 53 -16.01 -8.87 -13.76
C LEU A 53 -16.64 -7.58 -14.30
N LEU A 54 -15.87 -6.51 -14.37
CA LEU A 54 -16.28 -5.22 -14.90
C LEU A 54 -15.66 -5.01 -16.28
N SER A 55 -16.52 -4.60 -17.24
CA SER A 55 -16.05 -4.19 -18.56
C SER A 55 -15.79 -2.68 -18.57
N PRO A 56 -14.86 -2.17 -19.41
CA PRO A 56 -14.65 -0.73 -19.62
C PRO A 56 -15.79 -0.14 -20.48
N PHE A 57 -17.01 -0.28 -19.98
CA PHE A 57 -18.24 0.07 -20.67
C PHE A 57 -19.32 0.44 -19.65
N GLY A 58 -20.09 1.47 -19.96
CA GLY A 58 -21.17 1.91 -19.08
C GLY A 58 -22.29 2.60 -19.82
N PHE A 59 -23.44 2.71 -19.16
CA PHE A 59 -24.61 3.41 -19.70
C PHE A 59 -24.83 4.73 -18.96
N SER A 60 -25.26 5.75 -19.71
CA SER A 60 -25.80 6.96 -19.09
C SER A 60 -27.16 6.65 -18.43
N PRO A 61 -27.67 7.54 -17.55
CA PRO A 61 -29.02 7.41 -17.01
C PRO A 61 -30.13 7.41 -18.08
N THR A 62 -29.82 7.93 -19.28
CA THR A 62 -30.73 7.95 -20.44
C THR A 62 -30.60 6.72 -21.33
N GLY A 63 -29.71 5.79 -21.01
CA GLY A 63 -29.52 4.53 -21.71
C GLY A 63 -28.52 4.57 -22.88
N GLU A 64 -27.78 5.68 -23.04
CA GLU A 64 -26.72 5.74 -24.04
C GLU A 64 -25.48 4.98 -23.53
N ALA A 65 -24.85 4.26 -24.46
CA ALA A 65 -23.67 3.44 -24.20
C ALA A 65 -22.36 4.23 -24.42
N PHE A 66 -21.42 4.09 -23.53
CA PHE A 66 -20.11 4.73 -23.59
C PHE A 66 -18.97 3.75 -23.36
N ASN A 67 -17.92 3.87 -24.15
CA ASN A 67 -16.63 3.24 -23.89
C ASN A 67 -15.90 4.02 -22.81
N LEU A 68 -15.41 3.32 -21.82
CA LEU A 68 -14.65 3.87 -20.71
C LEU A 68 -13.19 3.44 -20.79
N SER A 69 -12.27 4.19 -20.20
CA SER A 69 -10.91 3.67 -19.97
C SER A 69 -10.94 2.59 -18.89
N MET A 70 -10.23 1.49 -19.14
CA MET A 70 -10.13 0.39 -18.18
C MET A 70 -9.47 0.85 -16.87
N GLU A 71 -8.46 1.69 -16.96
CA GLU A 71 -7.72 2.24 -15.84
C GLU A 71 -8.57 3.22 -15.02
N GLU A 72 -9.39 4.05 -15.71
CA GLU A 72 -10.35 4.93 -15.03
C GLU A 72 -11.43 4.14 -14.29
N VAL A 73 -11.93 3.06 -14.90
CA VAL A 73 -12.88 2.14 -14.25
C VAL A 73 -12.26 1.49 -13.04
N ALA A 74 -11.06 0.90 -13.19
CA ALA A 74 -10.36 0.23 -12.11
C ALA A 74 -10.08 1.19 -10.94
N THR A 75 -9.55 2.37 -11.24
CA THR A 75 -9.26 3.40 -10.25
C THR A 75 -10.53 3.88 -9.52
N SER A 76 -11.59 4.18 -10.27
CA SER A 76 -12.85 4.65 -9.68
C SER A 76 -13.50 3.61 -8.80
N VAL A 77 -13.50 2.34 -9.23
CA VAL A 77 -14.05 1.22 -8.46
C VAL A 77 -13.24 0.96 -7.21
N ALA A 78 -11.91 0.97 -7.29
CA ALA A 78 -11.03 0.77 -6.14
C ALA A 78 -11.26 1.85 -5.07
N ILE A 79 -11.36 3.12 -5.46
CA ILE A 79 -11.62 4.23 -4.56
C ILE A 79 -12.99 4.09 -3.87
N GLU A 80 -14.04 3.86 -4.65
CA GLU A 80 -15.40 3.78 -4.14
C GLU A 80 -15.64 2.57 -3.23
N LEU A 81 -14.97 1.44 -3.50
CA LEU A 81 -14.99 0.24 -2.66
C LEU A 81 -14.05 0.35 -1.45
N ARG A 82 -13.16 1.36 -1.41
CA ARG A 82 -12.05 1.43 -0.45
C ARG A 82 -11.24 0.14 -0.47
N ALA A 83 -10.82 -0.25 -1.67
CA ALA A 83 -10.05 -1.47 -1.85
C ALA A 83 -8.68 -1.35 -1.16
N ASP A 84 -8.21 -2.41 -0.56
CA ASP A 84 -6.88 -2.47 0.04
C ASP A 84 -5.79 -2.32 -1.03
N LYS A 85 -6.02 -2.93 -2.21
CA LYS A 85 -5.06 -2.92 -3.32
C LYS A 85 -5.73 -2.65 -4.66
N LEU A 86 -5.05 -1.85 -5.49
CA LEU A 86 -5.32 -1.72 -6.93
C LEU A 86 -4.11 -2.25 -7.68
N ILE A 87 -4.32 -3.20 -8.59
CA ILE A 87 -3.22 -3.82 -9.34
C ILE A 87 -3.44 -3.63 -10.84
N PHE A 88 -2.50 -2.96 -11.50
CA PHE A 88 -2.43 -2.85 -12.95
C PHE A 88 -1.47 -3.91 -13.51
N LEU A 89 -2.00 -4.82 -14.32
CA LEU A 89 -1.20 -5.76 -15.12
C LEU A 89 -0.86 -5.08 -16.44
N THR A 90 0.42 -4.80 -16.67
CA THR A 90 0.88 -3.93 -17.74
C THR A 90 2.00 -4.53 -18.57
N GLU A 91 2.36 -3.89 -19.68
CA GLU A 91 3.54 -4.24 -20.47
C GLU A 91 4.84 -3.76 -19.81
N ILE A 92 4.77 -2.71 -18.98
CA ILE A 92 5.95 -2.19 -18.30
C ILE A 92 6.30 -3.05 -17.09
N PRO A 93 7.59 -3.29 -16.85
CA PRO A 93 8.03 -4.15 -15.75
C PRO A 93 7.84 -3.49 -14.37
N GLY A 94 7.71 -2.18 -14.32
CA GLY A 94 7.61 -1.33 -13.14
C GLY A 94 8.11 0.08 -13.46
N ILE A 95 8.27 0.90 -12.44
CA ILE A 95 8.72 2.29 -12.56
C ILE A 95 10.16 2.39 -12.07
N ARG A 96 10.97 3.21 -12.76
CA ARG A 96 12.34 3.55 -12.39
C ARG A 96 12.40 5.02 -12.02
N MET A 97 13.32 5.38 -11.14
CA MET A 97 13.54 6.80 -10.78
C MET A 97 14.00 7.65 -11.97
N GLN A 98 14.62 7.01 -12.96
CA GLN A 98 15.00 7.62 -14.25
C GLN A 98 14.30 6.90 -15.40
N PRO A 99 12.96 7.11 -15.60
CA PRO A 99 12.17 6.30 -16.53
C PRO A 99 12.56 6.48 -18.00
N THR A 100 13.28 7.56 -18.34
CA THR A 100 13.79 7.85 -19.69
C THR A 100 15.07 7.12 -20.02
N GLU A 101 15.74 6.53 -19.03
CA GLU A 101 16.96 5.77 -19.22
C GLU A 101 16.68 4.26 -19.27
N PRO A 102 17.51 3.49 -20.00
CA PRO A 102 17.38 2.04 -20.05
C PRO A 102 17.61 1.42 -18.67
N GLU A 103 17.09 0.20 -18.52
CA GLU A 103 17.37 -0.60 -17.33
C GLU A 103 18.86 -0.92 -17.19
N SER A 104 19.39 -0.69 -15.99
CA SER A 104 20.78 -0.97 -15.65
C SER A 104 20.88 -1.22 -14.14
N GLU A 105 22.02 -1.68 -13.66
CA GLU A 105 22.29 -1.82 -12.22
C GLU A 105 22.18 -0.47 -11.49
N ASP A 106 22.48 0.63 -12.18
CA ASP A 106 22.39 1.99 -11.62
C ASP A 106 20.98 2.60 -11.72
N ASN A 107 20.05 1.95 -12.43
CA ASN A 107 18.67 2.39 -12.62
C ASN A 107 17.69 1.21 -12.54
N PRO A 108 17.61 0.53 -11.38
CA PRO A 108 16.71 -0.58 -11.15
C PRO A 108 15.25 -0.12 -11.11
N ILE A 109 14.33 -1.08 -11.10
CA ILE A 109 12.92 -0.82 -10.80
C ILE A 109 12.80 -0.49 -9.32
N ASP A 110 12.10 0.60 -9.01
CA ASP A 110 11.68 0.91 -7.64
C ASP A 110 10.52 0.00 -7.25
N THR A 111 10.75 -0.88 -6.32
CA THR A 111 9.71 -1.82 -5.84
C THR A 111 8.69 -1.12 -4.96
N GLU A 112 9.11 -0.08 -4.22
CA GLU A 112 8.24 0.71 -3.36
C GLU A 112 8.45 2.21 -3.63
N LEU A 113 7.38 2.89 -4.02
CA LEU A 113 7.40 4.30 -4.38
C LEU A 113 6.42 5.08 -3.48
N PRO A 114 6.92 5.83 -2.49
CA PRO A 114 6.08 6.69 -1.66
C PRO A 114 5.27 7.67 -2.49
N LEU A 115 4.05 7.97 -2.07
CA LEU A 115 3.11 8.83 -2.81
C LEU A 115 3.71 10.20 -3.16
N ALA A 116 4.48 10.79 -2.24
CA ALA A 116 5.17 12.07 -2.48
C ALA A 116 6.24 11.95 -3.57
N ALA A 117 7.03 10.86 -3.56
CA ALA A 117 8.02 10.58 -4.59
C ALA A 117 7.37 10.30 -5.94
N ALA A 118 6.28 9.53 -5.95
CA ALA A 118 5.46 9.26 -7.15
C ALA A 118 4.95 10.56 -7.80
N GLN A 119 4.46 11.50 -7.00
CA GLN A 119 4.00 12.81 -7.48
C GLN A 119 5.14 13.66 -8.05
N ALA A 120 6.29 13.67 -7.36
CA ALA A 120 7.48 14.39 -7.82
C ALA A 120 8.02 13.80 -9.12
N LEU A 121 7.97 12.49 -9.28
CA LEU A 121 8.35 11.79 -10.51
C LEU A 121 7.38 12.11 -11.65
N LEU A 122 6.07 12.01 -11.40
CA LEU A 122 5.04 12.33 -12.41
C LEU A 122 5.19 13.76 -12.93
N ALA A 123 5.53 14.71 -12.06
CA ALA A 123 5.73 16.11 -12.46
C ALA A 123 6.94 16.32 -13.40
N LYS A 124 7.90 15.40 -13.42
CA LYS A 124 9.06 15.42 -14.32
C LYS A 124 8.83 14.70 -15.63
N LEU A 125 7.83 13.82 -15.70
CA LEU A 125 7.51 13.08 -16.91
C LEU A 125 6.75 13.97 -17.91
N PRO A 126 6.96 13.77 -19.23
CA PRO A 126 6.10 14.39 -20.23
C PRO A 126 4.65 13.90 -20.05
N PRO A 127 3.65 14.70 -20.44
CA PRO A 127 2.26 14.26 -20.44
C PRO A 127 2.11 12.96 -21.23
N ALA A 128 1.41 11.98 -20.64
CA ALA A 128 1.17 10.70 -21.29
C ALA A 128 0.39 10.90 -22.60
N GLN A 129 0.92 10.37 -23.69
CA GLN A 129 0.31 10.44 -25.02
C GLN A 129 -0.43 9.14 -25.39
N GLN A 130 -0.07 8.04 -24.73
CA GLN A 130 -0.65 6.72 -24.95
C GLN A 130 -1.01 6.07 -23.61
N PRO A 131 -2.04 5.21 -23.57
CA PRO A 131 -2.43 4.49 -22.37
C PRO A 131 -1.37 3.51 -21.84
N THR A 132 -0.33 3.21 -22.63
CA THR A 132 0.80 2.34 -22.24
C THR A 132 1.96 3.13 -21.60
N ASP A 133 1.88 4.45 -21.58
CA ASP A 133 2.95 5.28 -21.03
C ASP A 133 3.05 5.12 -19.50
N THR A 134 4.27 5.08 -18.99
CA THR A 134 4.56 5.01 -17.55
C THR A 134 3.82 6.10 -16.76
N GLY A 135 3.80 7.33 -17.29
CA GLY A 135 3.10 8.46 -16.66
C GLY A 135 1.60 8.24 -16.51
N PHE A 136 0.98 7.51 -17.45
CA PHE A 136 -0.44 7.20 -17.42
C PHE A 136 -0.79 6.28 -16.23
N TYR A 137 -0.08 5.16 -16.06
CA TYR A 137 -0.31 4.25 -14.92
C TYR A 137 0.04 4.91 -13.59
N LEU A 138 1.17 5.65 -13.55
CA LEU A 138 1.58 6.35 -12.34
C LEU A 138 0.52 7.38 -11.89
N GLN A 139 -0.09 8.10 -12.83
CA GLN A 139 -1.17 9.03 -12.54
C GLN A 139 -2.39 8.33 -11.91
N HIS A 140 -2.76 7.15 -12.41
CA HIS A 140 -3.87 6.36 -11.87
C HIS A 140 -3.55 5.79 -10.49
N CYS A 141 -2.33 5.30 -10.26
CA CYS A 141 -1.88 4.86 -8.93
C CYS A 141 -1.93 6.00 -7.91
N ILE A 142 -1.39 7.17 -8.25
CA ILE A 142 -1.45 8.36 -7.39
C ILE A 142 -2.89 8.77 -7.10
N LYS A 143 -3.77 8.74 -8.11
CA LYS A 143 -5.20 9.06 -7.94
C LYS A 143 -5.88 8.09 -6.99
N ALA A 144 -5.59 6.80 -7.11
CA ALA A 144 -6.15 5.76 -6.25
C ALA A 144 -5.70 5.93 -4.80
N CYS A 145 -4.40 6.08 -4.54
CA CYS A 145 -3.86 6.27 -3.19
C CYS A 145 -4.41 7.56 -2.54
N LYS A 146 -4.48 8.68 -3.27
CA LYS A 146 -5.12 9.91 -2.79
C LYS A 146 -6.61 9.72 -2.48
N GLY A 147 -7.26 8.81 -3.18
CA GLY A 147 -8.67 8.45 -2.98
C GLY A 147 -8.91 7.49 -1.81
N GLY A 148 -7.86 7.03 -1.13
CA GLY A 148 -7.94 6.16 0.05
C GLY A 148 -7.73 4.68 -0.23
N VAL A 149 -7.24 4.31 -1.43
CA VAL A 149 -6.70 2.96 -1.69
C VAL A 149 -5.34 2.88 -1.02
N GLU A 150 -5.11 1.87 -0.19
CA GLU A 150 -3.88 1.77 0.59
C GLU A 150 -2.65 1.63 -0.31
N ARG A 151 -2.73 0.79 -1.34
CA ARG A 151 -1.63 0.48 -2.25
C ARG A 151 -2.10 0.35 -3.68
N SER A 152 -1.29 0.84 -4.60
CA SER A 152 -1.53 0.68 -6.04
C SER A 152 -0.28 0.12 -6.70
N HIS A 153 -0.45 -0.96 -7.44
CA HIS A 153 0.65 -1.74 -8.00
C HIS A 153 0.66 -1.66 -9.53
N ILE A 154 1.86 -1.59 -10.10
CA ILE A 154 2.11 -1.72 -11.54
C ILE A 154 3.03 -2.92 -11.71
N ILE A 155 2.51 -3.99 -12.29
CA ILE A 155 3.23 -5.26 -12.43
C ILE A 155 3.23 -5.77 -13.88
N PRO A 156 4.29 -6.47 -14.32
CA PRO A 156 4.36 -6.99 -15.67
C PRO A 156 3.44 -8.20 -15.85
N PHE A 157 2.67 -8.23 -16.93
CA PHE A 157 1.90 -9.43 -17.32
C PHE A 157 2.78 -10.49 -18.02
N ALA A 158 3.94 -10.10 -18.54
CA ALA A 158 4.84 -11.01 -19.26
C ALA A 158 5.49 -12.07 -18.35
N LEU A 159 5.53 -11.84 -17.05
CA LEU A 159 6.06 -12.80 -16.08
C LEU A 159 4.95 -13.74 -15.63
N ASP A 160 5.13 -15.04 -15.83
CA ASP A 160 4.16 -16.06 -15.39
C ASP A 160 4.04 -16.06 -13.86
N GLY A 161 2.81 -16.04 -13.36
CA GLY A 161 2.55 -15.99 -11.93
C GLY A 161 2.73 -14.61 -11.28
N SER A 162 2.96 -13.54 -12.04
CA SER A 162 3.20 -12.19 -11.53
C SER A 162 2.19 -11.74 -10.47
N LEU A 163 0.89 -11.94 -10.72
CA LEU A 163 -0.16 -11.58 -9.79
C LEU A 163 -0.08 -12.38 -8.48
N LEU A 164 0.27 -13.65 -8.54
CA LEU A 164 0.43 -14.50 -7.35
C LEU A 164 1.66 -14.06 -6.53
N LEU A 165 2.75 -13.77 -7.20
CA LEU A 165 3.95 -13.25 -6.55
C LEU A 165 3.66 -11.94 -5.84
N GLU A 166 2.98 -10.99 -6.49
CA GLU A 166 2.63 -9.68 -5.91
C GLU A 166 1.68 -9.78 -4.71
N VAL A 167 0.78 -10.78 -4.71
CA VAL A 167 -0.18 -10.94 -3.61
C VAL A 167 0.40 -11.70 -2.43
N TYR A 168 1.30 -12.67 -2.68
CA TYR A 168 1.76 -13.62 -1.65
C TYR A 168 3.23 -13.45 -1.25
N VAL A 169 4.04 -12.68 -1.99
CA VAL A 169 5.46 -12.47 -1.69
C VAL A 169 5.66 -11.03 -1.24
N HIS A 170 6.44 -10.83 -0.17
CA HIS A 170 6.67 -9.51 0.43
C HIS A 170 7.41 -8.54 -0.51
N ASP A 171 8.38 -9.04 -1.26
CA ASP A 171 9.27 -8.19 -2.07
C ASP A 171 8.67 -7.74 -3.40
N GLY A 172 7.46 -8.22 -3.77
CA GLY A 172 6.79 -7.87 -5.01
C GLY A 172 7.63 -8.10 -6.27
N ILE A 173 7.08 -7.80 -7.44
CA ILE A 173 7.80 -7.93 -8.72
C ILE A 173 7.71 -6.70 -9.62
N GLY A 174 6.94 -5.72 -9.22
CA GLY A 174 6.73 -4.48 -9.94
C GLY A 174 7.01 -3.26 -9.08
N THR A 175 6.24 -2.21 -9.28
CA THR A 175 6.29 -1.01 -8.45
C THR A 175 4.99 -0.87 -7.68
N MET A 176 5.08 -0.73 -6.38
CA MET A 176 3.99 -0.40 -5.48
C MET A 176 4.05 1.10 -5.15
N VAL A 177 2.97 1.81 -5.44
CA VAL A 177 2.75 3.18 -4.94
C VAL A 177 1.97 3.11 -3.65
N ILE A 178 2.49 3.73 -2.60
CA ILE A 178 1.97 3.63 -1.24
C ILE A 178 1.87 5.03 -0.61
N ASP A 179 0.82 5.28 0.18
CA ASP A 179 0.76 6.48 1.01
C ASP A 179 1.57 6.21 2.29
N GLU A 180 2.58 7.03 2.56
CA GLU A 180 3.53 6.89 3.68
C GLU A 180 2.88 6.76 5.07
N LYS A 181 1.57 6.83 5.15
CA LYS A 181 0.80 6.65 6.39
C LYS A 181 0.69 5.21 6.88
N LEU A 182 1.19 4.23 6.12
CA LEU A 182 1.04 2.80 6.45
C LEU A 182 2.07 2.27 7.46
N GLU A 183 3.14 2.99 7.72
CA GLU A 183 3.97 2.70 8.89
C GLU A 183 3.33 3.32 10.13
N GLU A 184 2.60 2.55 10.89
CA GLU A 184 2.11 2.99 12.20
C GLU A 184 3.19 2.88 13.27
N LEU A 185 3.83 4.02 13.54
CA LEU A 185 4.65 4.19 14.75
C LEU A 185 3.71 4.49 15.91
N ARG A 186 3.32 3.47 16.66
CA ARG A 186 2.31 3.53 17.73
C ARG A 186 2.74 2.85 19.00
N GLU A 187 1.99 3.05 20.06
CA GLU A 187 2.13 2.27 21.29
C GLU A 187 1.65 0.84 21.07
N ALA A 188 2.36 -0.11 21.65
CA ALA A 188 2.03 -1.52 21.49
C ALA A 188 0.77 -1.89 22.28
N THR A 189 0.04 -2.86 21.75
CA THR A 189 -1.12 -3.48 22.37
C THR A 189 -0.85 -4.95 22.68
N ILE A 190 -1.76 -5.60 23.39
CA ILE A 190 -1.61 -7.03 23.75
C ILE A 190 -1.53 -7.93 22.50
N ASP A 191 -2.13 -7.51 21.40
CA ASP A 191 -2.14 -8.26 20.14
C ASP A 191 -0.76 -8.28 19.47
N ASP A 192 0.11 -7.30 19.79
CA ASP A 192 1.45 -7.16 19.23
C ASP A 192 2.49 -8.08 19.88
N VAL A 193 2.18 -8.67 21.03
CA VAL A 193 3.13 -9.50 21.81
C VAL A 193 3.74 -10.61 20.96
N GLY A 194 2.94 -11.26 20.12
CA GLY A 194 3.42 -12.30 19.20
C GLY A 194 4.45 -11.79 18.20
N GLY A 195 4.17 -10.65 17.58
CA GLY A 195 5.05 -10.00 16.61
C GLY A 195 6.34 -9.48 17.27
N ILE A 196 6.25 -8.88 18.46
CA ILE A 196 7.42 -8.42 19.21
C ILE A 196 8.34 -9.60 19.54
N LEU A 197 7.80 -10.72 20.05
CA LEU A 197 8.59 -11.91 20.35
C LEU A 197 9.30 -12.45 19.10
N GLN A 198 8.59 -12.52 17.98
CA GLN A 198 9.15 -12.97 16.71
C GLN A 198 10.28 -12.07 16.22
N LEU A 199 10.13 -10.76 16.40
CA LEU A 199 11.13 -9.76 16.01
C LEU A 199 12.39 -9.84 16.86
N ILE A 200 12.27 -10.00 18.21
CA ILE A 200 13.41 -9.98 19.11
C ILE A 200 14.13 -11.33 19.23
N GLU A 201 13.48 -12.46 18.92
CA GLU A 201 14.03 -13.82 19.07
C GLU A 201 15.41 -14.03 18.43
N PRO A 202 15.72 -13.55 17.21
CA PRO A 202 17.04 -13.68 16.62
C PRO A 202 18.12 -12.98 17.45
N PHE A 203 17.82 -11.79 17.96
CA PHE A 203 18.75 -10.94 18.73
C PHE A 203 18.94 -11.43 20.19
N GLU A 204 17.97 -12.18 20.72
CA GLU A 204 18.12 -12.90 21.97
C GLU A 204 19.00 -14.14 21.84
N LYS A 205 18.90 -14.83 20.69
CA LYS A 205 19.72 -16.02 20.41
C LYS A 205 21.18 -15.70 20.18
N ASP A 206 21.49 -14.56 19.59
CA ASP A 206 22.85 -14.10 19.36
C ASP A 206 23.46 -13.34 20.56
N GLY A 207 22.66 -13.08 21.59
CA GLY A 207 23.09 -12.42 22.83
C GLY A 207 23.11 -10.88 22.75
N THR A 208 22.60 -10.29 21.68
CA THR A 208 22.46 -8.83 21.53
C THR A 208 21.40 -8.27 22.47
N LEU A 209 20.31 -9.02 22.67
CA LEU A 209 19.24 -8.65 23.59
C LEU A 209 19.16 -9.62 24.79
N VAL A 210 18.73 -9.08 25.93
CA VAL A 210 18.37 -9.89 27.09
C VAL A 210 17.08 -10.63 26.78
N LYS A 211 17.07 -11.93 27.08
CA LYS A 211 15.90 -12.77 26.86
C LYS A 211 14.71 -12.32 27.72
N ARG A 212 13.53 -12.23 27.06
CA ARG A 212 12.26 -11.89 27.67
C ARG A 212 11.25 -12.96 27.36
N ASP A 213 10.47 -13.34 28.37
CA ASP A 213 9.36 -14.27 28.13
C ASP A 213 8.06 -13.50 27.74
N ARG A 214 7.10 -14.27 27.24
CA ARG A 214 5.81 -13.74 26.82
C ARG A 214 5.11 -12.97 27.96
N THR A 215 5.15 -13.50 29.17
CA THR A 215 4.47 -12.94 30.35
C THR A 215 5.06 -11.59 30.74
N GLU A 216 6.39 -11.44 30.61
CA GLU A 216 7.08 -10.16 30.86
C GLU A 216 6.63 -9.10 29.86
N ILE A 217 6.60 -9.42 28.55
CA ILE A 217 6.18 -8.48 27.52
C ILE A 217 4.69 -8.13 27.70
N GLU A 218 3.82 -9.12 27.97
CA GLU A 218 2.39 -8.87 28.22
C GLU A 218 2.17 -7.94 29.42
N ARG A 219 2.91 -8.11 30.49
CA ARG A 219 2.83 -7.25 31.68
C ARG A 219 3.27 -5.83 31.37
N ASP A 220 4.34 -5.69 30.60
CA ASP A 220 4.99 -4.40 30.37
C ASP A 220 4.61 -3.78 29.01
N ILE A 221 3.60 -4.31 28.33
CA ILE A 221 3.24 -3.96 26.94
C ILE A 221 3.02 -2.46 26.73
N ALA A 222 2.47 -1.76 27.72
CA ALA A 222 2.25 -0.33 27.67
C ALA A 222 3.55 0.50 27.60
N THR A 223 4.70 -0.10 27.91
CA THR A 223 6.01 0.55 27.79
C THR A 223 6.55 0.47 26.36
N TYR A 224 6.04 -0.46 25.57
CA TYR A 224 6.53 -0.70 24.21
C TYR A 224 5.93 0.29 23.20
N THR A 225 6.76 0.66 22.25
CA THR A 225 6.40 1.36 21.01
C THR A 225 6.79 0.45 19.85
N VAL A 226 5.95 0.31 18.86
CA VAL A 226 6.19 -0.53 17.69
C VAL A 226 6.10 0.27 16.42
N ILE A 227 6.85 -0.17 15.41
CA ILE A 227 6.61 0.14 14.00
C ILE A 227 5.94 -1.07 13.41
N GLU A 228 4.71 -0.89 13.02
CA GLU A 228 3.89 -1.92 12.37
C GLU A 228 3.68 -1.57 10.91
N HIS A 229 3.70 -2.59 10.08
CA HIS A 229 3.32 -2.50 8.68
C HIS A 229 2.55 -3.79 8.32
N ASP A 230 1.31 -3.67 7.91
CA ASP A 230 0.44 -4.80 7.52
C ASP A 230 0.27 -5.89 8.58
N GLY A 231 0.14 -5.53 9.84
CA GLY A 231 0.04 -6.50 10.92
C GLY A 231 1.37 -7.19 11.27
N VAL A 232 2.48 -6.79 10.64
CA VAL A 232 3.83 -7.27 10.93
C VAL A 232 4.60 -6.22 11.70
N ILE A 233 5.25 -6.60 12.78
CA ILE A 233 6.10 -5.70 13.58
C ILE A 233 7.51 -5.68 12.99
N PHE A 234 7.92 -4.53 12.46
CA PHE A 234 9.25 -4.31 11.88
C PHE A 234 10.23 -3.65 12.84
N GLY A 235 9.73 -3.01 13.89
CA GLY A 235 10.57 -2.41 14.90
C GLY A 235 9.87 -2.32 16.25
N CYS A 236 10.63 -2.39 17.33
CA CYS A 236 10.11 -2.13 18.67
C CYS A 236 11.15 -1.45 19.55
N ALA A 237 10.67 -0.74 20.57
CA ALA A 237 11.47 -0.19 21.65
C ALA A 237 10.61 -0.08 22.91
N ALA A 238 11.18 -0.35 24.07
CA ALA A 238 10.51 -0.20 25.35
C ALA A 238 11.10 0.98 26.14
N LEU A 239 10.25 1.74 26.84
CA LEU A 239 10.62 2.83 27.74
C LEU A 239 10.19 2.49 29.16
N TYR A 240 11.13 2.24 30.05
CA TYR A 240 10.89 1.97 31.46
C TYR A 240 11.14 3.23 32.27
N PRO A 241 10.10 3.93 32.76
CA PRO A 241 10.25 5.18 33.49
C PRO A 241 10.63 4.94 34.96
N TYR A 242 11.52 5.77 35.49
CA TYR A 242 11.91 5.89 36.91
C TYR A 242 11.56 7.30 37.39
N PRO A 243 10.29 7.57 37.73
CA PRO A 243 9.80 8.93 38.02
C PRO A 243 10.52 9.61 39.19
N GLU A 244 10.89 8.85 40.19
CA GLU A 244 11.62 9.39 41.38
C GLU A 244 13.00 9.95 41.02
N ALA A 245 13.67 9.31 40.05
CA ALA A 245 14.97 9.75 39.54
C ALA A 245 14.83 10.69 38.32
N LYS A 246 13.61 10.95 37.84
CA LYS A 246 13.31 11.70 36.61
C LYS A 246 14.07 11.17 35.38
N THR A 247 14.29 9.89 35.32
CA THR A 247 14.99 9.21 34.23
C THR A 247 14.19 8.03 33.72
N ALA A 248 14.56 7.52 32.55
CA ALA A 248 14.02 6.28 32.00
C ALA A 248 15.13 5.40 31.44
N GLU A 249 14.86 4.12 31.32
CA GLU A 249 15.69 3.17 30.59
C GLU A 249 15.00 2.86 29.24
N MET A 250 15.76 2.97 28.17
CA MET A 250 15.35 2.49 26.87
C MET A 250 15.88 1.08 26.67
N ALA A 251 15.00 0.14 26.40
CA ALA A 251 15.32 -1.27 26.25
C ALA A 251 14.66 -1.89 25.01
N ALA A 252 15.10 -3.09 24.63
CA ALA A 252 14.54 -3.87 23.54
C ALA A 252 14.46 -3.11 22.18
N VAL A 253 15.39 -2.19 21.94
CA VAL A 253 15.45 -1.45 20.68
C VAL A 253 15.88 -2.40 19.57
N THR A 254 14.96 -2.68 18.68
CA THR A 254 15.16 -3.66 17.62
C THR A 254 14.47 -3.19 16.35
N VAL A 255 15.14 -3.35 15.23
CA VAL A 255 14.58 -3.12 13.88
C VAL A 255 14.88 -4.36 13.06
N SER A 256 13.89 -4.80 12.28
CA SER A 256 14.02 -5.93 11.36
C SER A 256 15.23 -5.72 10.44
N PRO A 257 16.02 -6.76 10.17
CA PRO A 257 17.09 -6.69 9.17
C PRO A 257 16.62 -6.20 7.79
N GLN A 258 15.36 -6.45 7.44
CA GLN A 258 14.73 -6.02 6.18
C GLN A 258 14.49 -4.50 6.13
N SER A 259 14.32 -3.85 7.30
CA SER A 259 14.13 -2.39 7.42
C SER A 259 15.40 -1.66 7.85
N GLN A 260 16.56 -2.31 7.85
CA GLN A 260 17.82 -1.65 8.17
C GLN A 260 18.20 -0.66 7.07
N GLY A 261 18.45 0.59 7.46
CA GLY A 261 18.78 1.67 6.52
C GLY A 261 17.59 2.55 6.08
N THR A 262 16.35 2.19 6.44
CA THR A 262 15.13 2.99 6.14
C THR A 262 14.90 4.16 7.10
N GLY A 263 15.67 4.25 8.18
CA GLY A 263 15.51 5.27 9.22
C GLY A 263 14.58 4.90 10.37
N ASP A 264 14.06 3.67 10.40
CA ASP A 264 13.11 3.20 11.41
C ASP A 264 13.66 3.23 12.83
N GLY A 265 14.93 2.91 12.99
CA GLY A 265 15.62 3.05 14.29
C GLY A 265 15.60 4.50 14.79
N GLU A 266 15.80 5.48 13.91
CA GLU A 266 15.74 6.90 14.25
C GLU A 266 14.32 7.35 14.61
N LYS A 267 13.30 6.83 13.89
CA LYS A 267 11.88 7.09 14.19
C LYS A 267 11.52 6.58 15.58
N LEU A 268 11.93 5.34 15.92
CA LEU A 268 11.74 4.76 17.27
C LEU A 268 12.39 5.60 18.35
N LEU A 269 13.67 5.97 18.17
CA LEU A 269 14.39 6.81 19.14
C LEU A 269 13.68 8.14 19.38
N LYS A 270 13.31 8.84 18.32
CA LYS A 270 12.57 10.11 18.42
C LYS A 270 11.23 9.95 19.14
N ARG A 271 10.51 8.86 18.90
CA ARG A 271 9.25 8.58 19.58
C ARG A 271 9.44 8.31 21.06
N ILE A 272 10.44 7.51 21.41
CA ILE A 272 10.80 7.23 22.82
C ILE A 272 11.19 8.52 23.56
N GLU A 273 12.01 9.38 22.95
CA GLU A 273 12.34 10.70 23.53
C GLU A 273 11.09 11.57 23.74
N GLN A 274 10.17 11.60 22.78
CA GLN A 274 8.91 12.34 22.92
C GLN A 274 8.08 11.82 24.08
N ARG A 275 7.97 10.49 24.23
CA ARG A 275 7.26 9.86 25.36
C ARG A 275 7.90 10.21 26.71
N ALA A 276 9.22 10.12 26.80
CA ALA A 276 9.95 10.47 28.02
C ALA A 276 9.73 11.94 28.40
N ARG A 277 9.83 12.86 27.45
CA ARG A 277 9.55 14.30 27.67
C ARG A 277 8.11 14.55 28.10
N ALA A 278 7.13 13.85 27.48
CA ALA A 278 5.72 13.94 27.87
C ALA A 278 5.46 13.45 29.30
N MET A 279 6.28 12.52 29.81
CA MET A 279 6.25 12.04 31.19
C MET A 279 7.02 12.94 32.16
N GLY A 280 7.67 14.02 31.69
CA GLY A 280 8.45 14.94 32.52
C GLY A 280 9.78 14.36 32.98
N LEU A 281 10.36 13.43 32.22
CA LEU A 281 11.66 12.84 32.50
C LEU A 281 12.79 13.68 31.89
N ASP A 282 13.90 13.80 32.62
CA ASP A 282 15.01 14.67 32.24
C ASP A 282 16.10 13.94 31.42
N SER A 283 16.13 12.57 31.48
CA SER A 283 17.12 11.73 30.79
C SER A 283 16.58 10.33 30.47
N ILE A 284 17.17 9.71 29.45
CA ILE A 284 16.93 8.31 29.04
C ILE A 284 18.28 7.60 29.03
#